data_110804e1ddfe862a8bf91ecf02534290
#
_entry.id   110804e1ddfe862a8bf91ecf02534290
#
_cell.length_a   1.000
_cell.length_b   1.000
_cell.length_c   1.000
_cell.angle_alpha   90.00
_cell.angle_beta   90.00
_cell.angle_gamma   90.00
#
_symmetry.space_group_name_H-M   'P 1'
#
loop_
_entity.id
_entity.type
_entity.pdbx_description
1 polymer ?
#
loop_
_entity_poly.entity_id
_entity_poly.type
_entity_poly.pdbx_seq_one_letter_code
_entity_poly.pdbx_strand_id
1 'polypeptide(L)'
;MVNQNIQRFDIWLVQLDPTQGSEIKKTRPCVVISPDEMSALATVIVAPMTSKGFAFPTRIPCTLQGKKGFILLDQMRAVDKSRFIQKLGVITKNTLIKTINCLQELFAY
;
A
#
# COMPACT_ATOMS: atom_id res chain seq x y z
N MET A 1 13.68 20.24 -0.28
CA MET A 1 13.01 18.99 0.06
C MET A 1 11.51 19.16 -0.13
N VAL A 2 10.91 18.31 -0.91
CA VAL A 2 9.47 18.36 -1.14
C VAL A 2 8.75 17.85 0.09
N ASN A 3 7.85 18.67 0.63
CA ASN A 3 7.03 18.28 1.77
C ASN A 3 5.87 17.43 1.25
N GLN A 4 5.97 16.12 1.44
CA GLN A 4 4.95 15.17 0.97
C GLN A 4 3.89 14.99 2.04
N ASN A 5 2.64 15.32 1.70
CA ASN A 5 1.51 15.11 2.57
C ASN A 5 0.95 13.71 2.36
N ILE A 6 1.54 12.73 3.03
CA ILE A 6 1.18 11.32 2.91
C ILE A 6 0.13 11.01 3.97
N GLN A 7 -1.04 10.54 3.55
CA GLN A 7 -2.15 10.23 4.43
C GLN A 7 -2.56 8.77 4.30
N ARG A 8 -3.12 8.22 5.35
CA ARG A 8 -3.61 6.83 5.37
C ARG A 8 -4.60 6.61 4.24
N PHE A 9 -4.45 5.47 3.57
CA PHE A 9 -5.26 5.02 2.42
C PHE A 9 -5.03 5.79 1.13
N ASP A 10 -4.06 6.72 1.12
CA ASP A 10 -3.55 7.24 -0.14
C ASP A 10 -2.92 6.13 -0.97
N ILE A 11 -2.96 6.28 -2.28
CA ILE A 11 -2.21 5.46 -3.22
C ILE A 11 -1.06 6.30 -3.74
N TRP A 12 0.17 5.84 -3.52
CA TRP A 12 1.38 6.51 -3.97
C TRP A 12 2.23 5.59 -4.83
N LEU A 13 2.89 6.17 -5.82
CA LEU A 13 3.95 5.48 -6.56
C LEU A 13 5.19 5.47 -5.68
N VAL A 14 5.72 4.27 -5.39
CA VAL A 14 6.81 4.08 -4.43
C VAL A 14 7.89 3.20 -5.05
N GLN A 15 9.15 3.60 -4.86
CA GLN A 15 10.31 2.80 -5.25
C GLN A 15 10.57 1.73 -4.19
N LEU A 16 10.39 0.46 -4.55
CA LEU A 16 10.48 -0.66 -3.60
C LEU A 16 11.83 -1.37 -3.60
N ASP A 17 12.63 -1.23 -4.67
CA ASP A 17 13.94 -1.88 -4.74
C ASP A 17 14.94 -1.25 -3.78
N PRO A 18 15.90 -2.02 -3.26
CA PRO A 18 16.15 -3.44 -3.51
C PRO A 18 15.18 -4.37 -2.78
N THR A 19 14.83 -5.47 -3.44
CA THR A 19 13.93 -6.50 -2.90
C THR A 19 14.54 -7.88 -3.18
N GLN A 20 13.95 -8.93 -2.57
CA GLN A 20 14.42 -10.30 -2.71
C GLN A 20 13.28 -11.25 -3.06
N GLY A 21 13.57 -12.24 -3.89
CA GLY A 21 12.69 -13.36 -4.16
C GLY A 21 11.30 -12.95 -4.63
N SER A 22 10.28 -13.38 -3.89
CA SER A 22 8.87 -13.14 -4.24
C SER A 22 8.33 -11.79 -3.80
N GLU A 23 9.16 -10.93 -3.19
CA GLU A 23 8.74 -9.58 -2.85
C GLU A 23 8.42 -8.78 -4.11
N ILE A 24 7.35 -7.97 -4.04
CA ILE A 24 7.03 -7.06 -5.14
C ILE A 24 8.18 -6.05 -5.29
N LYS A 25 8.67 -5.90 -6.51
CA LYS A 25 9.89 -5.14 -6.80
C LYS A 25 9.62 -3.98 -7.76
N LYS A 26 10.65 -3.16 -7.96
CA LYS A 26 10.63 -1.97 -8.82
C LYS A 26 9.77 -0.86 -8.20
N THR A 27 9.29 0.02 -9.05
CA THR A 27 8.39 1.10 -8.68
C THR A 27 6.96 0.65 -8.87
N ARG A 28 6.15 0.71 -7.81
CA ARG A 28 4.78 0.21 -7.82
C ARG A 28 3.84 1.15 -7.10
N PRO A 29 2.56 1.16 -7.49
CA PRO A 29 1.54 1.78 -6.64
C PRO A 29 1.48 1.04 -5.31
N CYS A 30 1.39 1.81 -4.23
CA CYS A 30 1.28 1.27 -2.88
C CYS A 30 0.20 2.03 -2.12
N VAL A 31 -0.55 1.31 -1.29
CA VAL A 31 -1.55 1.91 -0.41
C VAL A 31 -0.91 2.19 0.93
N VAL A 32 -1.09 3.39 1.45
CA VAL A 32 -0.60 3.78 2.77
C VAL A 32 -1.46 3.11 3.84
N ILE A 33 -0.85 2.30 4.69
CA ILE A 33 -1.52 1.53 5.73
C ILE A 33 -1.35 2.18 7.11
N SER A 34 -0.19 2.77 7.38
CA SER A 34 0.08 3.38 8.68
C SER A 34 -0.87 4.55 8.94
N PRO A 35 -1.36 4.69 10.19
CA PRO A 35 -2.26 5.79 10.54
C PRO A 35 -1.53 7.14 10.52
N ASP A 36 -2.30 8.21 10.35
CA ASP A 36 -1.76 9.57 10.26
C ASP A 36 -1.00 9.99 11.52
N GLU A 37 -1.32 9.39 12.68
CA GLU A 37 -0.62 9.61 13.94
C GLU A 37 0.86 9.23 13.86
N MET A 38 1.25 8.38 12.89
CA MET A 38 2.64 7.99 12.66
C MET A 38 3.35 8.92 11.70
N SER A 39 2.74 10.03 11.28
CA SER A 39 3.30 10.93 10.25
C SER A 39 4.62 11.60 10.66
N ALA A 40 4.94 11.66 11.96
CA ALA A 40 6.21 12.19 12.44
C ALA A 40 7.40 11.27 12.16
N LEU A 41 7.16 10.00 11.82
CA LEU A 41 8.22 9.04 11.54
C LEU A 41 8.76 9.24 10.13
N ALA A 42 10.02 8.88 9.92
CA ALA A 42 10.64 8.94 8.60
C ALA A 42 10.16 7.81 7.67
N THR A 43 9.53 6.79 8.22
CA THR A 43 9.04 5.63 7.47
C THR A 43 7.51 5.59 7.46
N VAL A 44 6.96 4.94 6.44
CA VAL A 44 5.53 4.74 6.26
C VAL A 44 5.29 3.27 5.97
N ILE A 45 4.29 2.68 6.60
CA ILE A 45 3.90 1.30 6.30
C ILE A 45 2.97 1.33 5.09
N VAL A 46 3.36 0.59 4.05
CA VAL A 46 2.58 0.51 2.80
C VAL A 46 2.32 -0.94 2.42
N ALA A 47 1.27 -1.15 1.63
CA ALA A 47 0.99 -2.43 0.99
C ALA A 47 1.07 -2.23 -0.52
N PRO A 48 1.90 -2.99 -1.24
CA PRO A 48 2.03 -2.84 -2.68
C PRO A 48 0.78 -3.34 -3.41
N MET A 49 0.53 -2.77 -4.57
CA MET A 49 -0.53 -3.17 -5.48
C MET A 49 0.07 -3.87 -6.69
N THR A 50 -0.65 -4.85 -7.22
CA THR A 50 -0.26 -5.53 -8.45
C THR A 50 -1.47 -5.76 -9.35
N SER A 51 -1.27 -5.67 -10.67
CA SER A 51 -2.29 -6.05 -11.64
C SER A 51 -2.23 -7.54 -11.97
N LYS A 52 -1.22 -8.25 -11.48
CA LYS A 52 -1.04 -9.70 -11.66
C LYS A 52 -1.28 -10.41 -10.34
N GLY A 53 -1.35 -11.72 -10.39
CA GLY A 53 -1.53 -12.53 -9.19
C GLY A 53 -2.91 -13.16 -9.15
N PHE A 54 -3.26 -13.67 -8.00
CA PHE A 54 -4.49 -14.44 -7.80
C PHE A 54 -5.19 -14.01 -6.52
N ALA A 55 -6.49 -14.28 -6.47
CA ALA A 55 -7.30 -13.98 -5.28
C ALA A 55 -6.81 -14.80 -4.07
N PHE A 56 -6.69 -14.14 -2.94
CA PHE A 56 -6.29 -14.75 -1.68
C PHE A 56 -6.86 -13.90 -0.54
N PRO A 57 -7.13 -14.48 0.65
CA PRO A 57 -7.78 -13.71 1.73
C PRO A 57 -7.07 -12.42 2.13
N THR A 58 -5.74 -12.36 2.04
CA THR A 58 -4.96 -11.17 2.38
C THR A 58 -4.75 -10.22 1.20
N ARG A 59 -5.38 -10.48 0.06
CA ARG A 59 -5.26 -9.67 -1.16
C ARG A 59 -6.59 -9.03 -1.47
N ILE A 60 -6.65 -7.71 -1.38
CA ILE A 60 -7.90 -6.97 -1.52
C ILE A 60 -8.05 -6.53 -2.97
N PRO A 61 -9.13 -6.94 -3.66
CA PRO A 61 -9.38 -6.48 -5.02
C PRO A 61 -9.56 -4.96 -5.05
N CYS A 62 -8.92 -4.30 -6.01
CA CYS A 62 -9.11 -2.88 -6.19
C CYS A 62 -8.85 -2.49 -7.64
N THR A 63 -9.34 -1.31 -8.02
CA THR A 63 -9.13 -0.77 -9.36
C THR A 63 -8.41 0.57 -9.23
N LEU A 64 -7.35 0.74 -10.01
CA LEU A 64 -6.61 1.99 -10.08
C LEU A 64 -6.52 2.41 -11.54
N GLN A 65 -7.04 3.62 -11.84
CA GLN A 65 -6.98 4.19 -13.20
C GLN A 65 -7.51 3.22 -14.26
N GLY A 66 -8.63 2.54 -13.95
CA GLY A 66 -9.25 1.59 -14.85
C GLY A 66 -8.63 0.20 -14.87
N LYS A 67 -7.54 -0.03 -14.17
CA LYS A 67 -6.86 -1.33 -14.11
C LYS A 67 -7.24 -2.08 -12.84
N LYS A 68 -7.72 -3.30 -13.00
CA LYS A 68 -8.03 -4.20 -11.88
C LYS A 68 -6.75 -4.82 -11.35
N GLY A 69 -6.72 -5.01 -10.03
CA GLY A 69 -5.59 -5.66 -9.37
C GLY A 69 -5.90 -5.96 -7.92
N PHE A 70 -4.84 -6.12 -7.14
CA PHE A 70 -4.95 -6.47 -5.72
C PHE A 70 -4.02 -5.59 -4.89
N ILE A 71 -4.47 -5.28 -3.67
CA ILE A 71 -3.61 -4.75 -2.61
C ILE A 71 -3.07 -5.95 -1.86
N LEU A 72 -1.76 -6.08 -1.78
CA LEU A 72 -1.10 -7.24 -1.17
C LEU A 72 -0.80 -6.95 0.29
N LEU A 73 -1.76 -7.19 1.18
CA LEU A 73 -1.56 -6.98 2.61
C LEU A 73 -0.51 -7.95 3.19
N ASP A 74 -0.36 -9.11 2.58
CA ASP A 74 0.67 -10.07 2.96
C ASP A 74 2.10 -9.60 2.65
N GLN A 75 2.26 -8.50 1.89
CA GLN A 75 3.56 -7.90 1.60
C GLN A 75 3.71 -6.49 2.16
N MET A 76 2.96 -6.17 3.21
CA MET A 76 3.14 -4.89 3.90
C MET A 76 4.58 -4.72 4.37
N ARG A 77 5.08 -3.50 4.22
CA ARG A 77 6.44 -3.17 4.66
C ARG A 77 6.56 -1.69 5.00
N ALA A 78 7.54 -1.38 5.83
CA ALA A 78 7.92 0.01 6.09
C ALA A 78 8.87 0.48 5.00
N VAL A 79 8.61 1.66 4.46
CA VAL A 79 9.50 2.30 3.47
C VAL A 79 9.78 3.72 3.90
N ASP A 80 10.99 4.19 3.58
CA ASP A 80 11.38 5.57 3.85
C ASP A 80 10.57 6.52 2.97
N LYS A 81 10.20 7.68 3.51
CA LYS A 81 9.44 8.70 2.78
C LYS A 81 10.15 9.16 1.51
N SER A 82 11.47 9.10 1.47
CA SER A 82 12.25 9.45 0.29
C SER A 82 11.95 8.56 -0.92
N ARG A 83 11.36 7.38 -0.71
CA ARG A 83 10.99 6.45 -1.78
C ARG A 83 9.64 6.79 -2.42
N PHE A 84 8.88 7.72 -1.86
CA PHE A 84 7.59 8.15 -2.40
C PHE A 84 7.81 9.12 -3.54
N ILE A 85 7.21 8.82 -4.70
CA ILE A 85 7.43 9.58 -5.94
C ILE A 85 6.26 10.51 -6.23
N GLN A 86 5.05 9.96 -6.29
CA GLN A 86 3.87 10.69 -6.74
C GLN A 86 2.60 10.10 -6.15
N LYS A 87 1.70 10.95 -5.69
CA LYS A 87 0.37 10.52 -5.27
C LYS A 87 -0.47 10.20 -6.50
N LEU A 88 -1.08 9.02 -6.50
CA LEU A 88 -1.92 8.55 -7.61
C LEU A 88 -3.40 8.65 -7.31
N GLY A 89 -3.79 8.68 -6.05
CA GLY A 89 -5.19 8.74 -5.67
C GLY A 89 -5.42 8.27 -4.24
N VAL A 90 -6.64 7.85 -3.97
CA VAL A 90 -7.07 7.34 -2.67
C VAL A 90 -7.96 6.14 -2.95
N ILE A 91 -7.89 5.10 -2.11
CA ILE A 91 -8.77 3.94 -2.30
C ILE A 91 -10.23 4.32 -2.00
N THR A 92 -11.17 3.61 -2.63
CA THR A 92 -12.60 3.85 -2.39
C THR A 92 -13.00 3.42 -0.98
N LYS A 93 -14.15 3.92 -0.51
CA LYS A 93 -14.66 3.55 0.81
C LYS A 93 -14.88 2.03 0.94
N ASN A 94 -15.41 1.39 -0.09
CA ASN A 94 -15.61 -0.06 -0.07
C ASN A 94 -14.30 -0.83 0.06
N THR A 95 -13.30 -0.43 -0.70
CA THR A 95 -11.96 -1.03 -0.63
C THR A 95 -11.33 -0.78 0.75
N LEU A 96 -11.51 0.41 1.30
CA LEU A 96 -11.01 0.77 2.62
C LEU A 96 -11.61 -0.14 3.70
N ILE A 97 -12.93 -0.35 3.68
CA ILE A 97 -13.60 -1.22 4.66
C ILE A 97 -13.07 -2.65 4.58
N LYS A 98 -12.92 -3.18 3.36
CA LYS A 98 -12.38 -4.52 3.16
C LYS A 98 -10.93 -4.62 3.64
N THR A 99 -10.14 -3.59 3.41
CA THR A 99 -8.75 -3.53 3.84
C THR A 99 -8.65 -3.55 5.38
N ILE A 100 -9.42 -2.70 6.06
CA ILE A 100 -9.41 -2.65 7.52
C ILE A 100 -9.88 -3.98 8.12
N ASN A 101 -10.96 -4.56 7.60
CA ASN A 101 -11.47 -5.84 8.09
C ASN A 101 -10.42 -6.94 7.95
N CYS A 102 -9.72 -6.98 6.81
CA CYS A 102 -8.65 -7.95 6.58
C CYS A 102 -7.48 -7.75 7.54
N LEU A 103 -7.06 -6.50 7.77
CA LEU A 103 -5.99 -6.19 8.71
C LEU A 103 -6.33 -6.62 10.12
N GLN A 104 -7.57 -6.40 10.55
CA GLN A 104 -8.02 -6.81 11.87
C GLN A 104 -7.99 -8.33 12.03
N GLU A 105 -8.41 -9.08 11.01
CA GLU A 105 -8.34 -10.54 11.04
C GLU A 105 -6.90 -11.04 10.99
N LEU A 106 -6.06 -10.42 10.16
CA LEU A 106 -4.66 -10.81 10.01
C LEU A 106 -3.90 -10.73 11.33
N PHE A 107 -4.22 -9.74 12.16
CA PHE A 107 -3.56 -9.52 13.44
C PHE A 107 -4.41 -9.95 14.65
N ALA A 108 -5.55 -10.59 14.41
CA ALA A 108 -6.36 -11.12 15.50
C ALA A 108 -5.64 -12.30 16.15
N TYR A 109 -5.79 -12.38 17.46
CA TYR A 109 -5.21 -13.48 18.24
C TYR A 109 -6.09 -14.72 18.21
#